data_4ab30f1c71af8dc49f72264a63a06590
#
_entry.id   4ab30f1c71af8dc49f72264a63a06590
#
_cell.length_a   1.000
_cell.length_b   1.000
_cell.length_c   1.000
_cell.angle_alpha   90.00
_cell.angle_beta   90.00
_cell.angle_gamma   90.00
#
_symmetry.space_group_name_H-M   'P 1'
#
loop_
_entity.id
_entity.type
_entity.pdbx_description
1 polymer ?
#
loop_
_entity_poly.entity_id
_entity_poly.type
_entity_poly.pdbx_seq_one_letter_code
_entity_poly.pdbx_strand_id
1 'polypeptide(L)'
;MKKILFFSLILLAAGFISCQKHDQEAPGNIKGMGNTPGELQVQEPYTLPEGIHLIGDITGIDNPAAIGGETKSPFIETKSIIQCFGSGRYVRLQCTLLNTSNYPRTVFFPKGLLWQCRYGDTQHGLQAQTTWACLQPNSSRTIYLDLYCLNAGIPAPDHNSTYKILGVTSSPTMWTLLNLIGWRMINYEMIYGIYSGRKGYESIPSYEEITERLQAIVHNLTDNGVAISEEDKAFIESIPELAPEEI
;
A
#
# COMPACT_ATOMS: atom_id res chain seq x y z
N MET A 1 -38.70 -37.84 45.73
CA MET A 1 -37.88 -36.62 45.87
C MET A 1 -36.61 -36.67 45.02
N LYS A 2 -36.70 -36.88 43.70
CA LYS A 2 -35.54 -36.94 42.76
C LYS A 2 -35.71 -36.12 41.48
N LYS A 3 -36.69 -35.22 41.40
CA LYS A 3 -36.95 -34.42 40.17
C LYS A 3 -36.65 -32.91 40.28
N ILE A 4 -36.16 -32.42 41.40
CA ILE A 4 -35.91 -30.98 41.61
C ILE A 4 -34.45 -30.60 41.38
N LEU A 5 -33.52 -31.58 41.33
CA LEU A 5 -32.09 -31.31 41.18
C LEU A 5 -31.62 -31.11 39.72
N PHE A 6 -32.46 -31.42 38.74
CA PHE A 6 -32.07 -31.33 37.30
C PHE A 6 -32.36 -29.97 36.67
N PHE A 7 -33.19 -29.14 37.30
CA PHE A 7 -33.54 -27.81 36.77
C PHE A 7 -32.56 -26.70 37.18
N SER A 8 -31.81 -26.91 38.26
CA SER A 8 -30.83 -25.90 38.72
C SER A 8 -29.52 -25.92 37.96
N LEU A 9 -29.20 -26.99 37.20
CA LEU A 9 -27.93 -27.10 36.50
C LEU A 9 -27.97 -26.47 35.10
N ILE A 10 -29.17 -26.25 34.54
CA ILE A 10 -29.33 -25.65 33.20
C ILE A 10 -29.29 -24.12 33.27
N LEU A 11 -29.57 -23.49 34.40
CA LEU A 11 -29.57 -22.05 34.54
C LEU A 11 -28.15 -21.45 34.76
N LEU A 12 -27.14 -22.27 35.10
CA LEU A 12 -25.77 -21.79 35.30
C LEU A 12 -24.93 -21.80 34.03
N ALA A 13 -25.37 -22.44 32.95
CA ALA A 13 -24.64 -22.49 31.65
C ALA A 13 -24.97 -21.32 30.71
N ALA A 14 -25.97 -20.49 31.04
CA ALA A 14 -26.39 -19.38 30.18
C ALA A 14 -25.69 -18.04 30.47
N GLY A 15 -24.74 -18.02 31.42
CA GLY A 15 -24.12 -16.78 31.91
C GLY A 15 -22.77 -16.37 31.31
N PHE A 16 -22.23 -17.13 30.37
CA PHE A 16 -20.90 -16.83 29.78
C PHE A 16 -20.89 -16.70 28.27
N ILE A 17 -21.99 -16.23 27.67
CA ILE A 17 -21.85 -15.55 26.39
C ILE A 17 -21.46 -14.12 26.72
N SER A 18 -20.20 -13.92 27.14
CA SER A 18 -19.54 -12.65 27.04
C SER A 18 -19.53 -12.32 25.55
N CYS A 19 -20.40 -11.41 25.13
CA CYS A 19 -20.18 -10.67 23.90
C CYS A 19 -18.83 -10.00 24.05
N GLN A 20 -17.74 -10.65 23.62
CA GLN A 20 -16.57 -9.94 23.16
C GLN A 20 -17.12 -9.06 22.05
N LYS A 21 -17.34 -7.76 22.34
CA LYS A 21 -17.31 -6.75 21.32
C LYS A 21 -15.96 -6.93 20.66
N HIS A 22 -15.89 -7.67 19.57
CA HIS A 22 -14.84 -7.48 18.60
C HIS A 22 -14.98 -6.00 18.26
N ASP A 23 -13.99 -5.20 18.66
CA ASP A 23 -13.85 -3.83 18.17
C ASP A 23 -13.80 -3.96 16.66
N GLN A 24 -14.96 -3.75 16.04
CA GLN A 24 -15.12 -3.89 14.61
C GLN A 24 -14.27 -2.80 14.00
N GLU A 25 -13.30 -3.16 13.16
CA GLU A 25 -12.46 -2.21 12.47
C GLU A 25 -13.33 -1.17 11.75
N ALA A 26 -12.95 0.08 11.89
CA ALA A 26 -13.63 1.23 11.30
C ALA A 26 -12.58 2.27 10.86
N PRO A 27 -12.94 3.23 10.00
CA PRO A 27 -12.08 4.37 9.73
C PRO A 27 -11.60 5.02 11.03
N GLY A 28 -10.30 5.37 11.09
CA GLY A 28 -9.62 5.90 12.27
C GLY A 28 -9.31 4.89 13.38
N ASN A 29 -9.67 3.63 13.18
CA ASN A 29 -9.41 2.54 14.15
C ASN A 29 -8.90 1.28 13.43
N ILE A 30 -7.80 1.43 12.67
CA ILE A 30 -7.11 0.34 11.97
C ILE A 30 -5.79 0.10 12.68
N LYS A 31 -5.59 -1.09 13.27
CA LYS A 31 -4.40 -1.42 14.05
C LYS A 31 -3.09 -1.13 13.30
N GLY A 32 -2.20 -0.37 13.93
CA GLY A 32 -0.90 0.00 13.39
C GLY A 32 -0.94 1.04 12.27
N MET A 33 -2.11 1.58 11.94
CA MET A 33 -2.28 2.65 10.96
C MET A 33 -2.80 3.92 11.65
N GLY A 34 -2.42 5.07 11.10
CA GLY A 34 -2.73 6.37 11.70
C GLY A 34 -2.17 6.49 13.10
N ASN A 35 -3.03 6.96 14.01
CA ASN A 35 -2.73 7.08 15.44
C ASN A 35 -3.18 5.83 16.24
N THR A 36 -3.70 4.80 15.59
CA THR A 36 -4.19 3.61 16.28
C THR A 36 -3.03 2.71 16.68
N PRO A 37 -2.87 2.39 17.98
CA PRO A 37 -1.78 1.57 18.44
C PRO A 37 -1.91 0.12 17.96
N GLY A 38 -0.79 -0.59 17.92
CA GLY A 38 -0.71 -1.99 17.56
C GLY A 38 0.22 -2.24 16.38
N GLU A 39 0.26 -3.48 15.93
CA GLU A 39 1.06 -3.88 14.77
C GLU A 39 0.19 -3.91 13.52
N LEU A 40 0.81 -3.58 12.38
CA LEU A 40 0.20 -3.74 11.05
C LEU A 40 -0.23 -5.20 10.85
N GLN A 41 -1.47 -5.41 10.46
CA GLN A 41 -2.06 -6.74 10.28
C GLN A 41 -2.00 -7.14 8.80
N VAL A 42 -1.52 -8.36 8.54
CA VAL A 42 -1.43 -8.92 7.19
C VAL A 42 -2.18 -10.24 7.09
N GLN A 43 -2.67 -10.56 5.90
CA GLN A 43 -3.29 -11.86 5.60
C GLN A 43 -2.22 -12.94 5.56
N GLU A 44 -1.18 -12.70 4.75
CA GLU A 44 -0.03 -13.59 4.59
C GLU A 44 1.25 -12.75 4.49
N PRO A 45 2.37 -13.22 5.08
CA PRO A 45 3.67 -12.60 4.87
C PRO A 45 4.07 -12.64 3.40
N TYR A 46 4.64 -11.54 2.91
CA TYR A 46 5.17 -11.50 1.56
C TYR A 46 6.54 -12.18 1.49
N THR A 47 6.73 -12.99 0.48
CA THR A 47 8.01 -13.62 0.16
C THR A 47 8.42 -13.31 -1.26
N LEU A 48 9.70 -12.98 -1.47
CA LEU A 48 10.26 -12.83 -2.80
C LEU A 48 10.21 -14.16 -3.55
N PRO A 49 10.00 -14.16 -4.88
CA PRO A 49 10.06 -15.37 -5.69
C PRO A 49 11.41 -16.09 -5.55
N GLU A 50 11.40 -17.41 -5.76
CA GLU A 50 12.62 -18.21 -5.77
C GLU A 50 13.65 -17.66 -6.77
N GLY A 51 14.91 -17.58 -6.33
CA GLY A 51 16.03 -17.04 -7.11
C GLY A 51 16.09 -15.50 -7.11
N ILE A 52 15.17 -14.83 -6.42
CA ILE A 52 15.22 -13.37 -6.22
C ILE A 52 15.63 -13.08 -4.79
N HIS A 53 16.62 -12.23 -4.62
CA HIS A 53 17.17 -11.84 -3.33
C HIS A 53 17.21 -10.32 -3.18
N LEU A 54 16.97 -9.84 -1.97
CA LEU A 54 17.21 -8.45 -1.61
C LEU A 54 18.71 -8.26 -1.32
N ILE A 55 19.32 -7.22 -1.92
CA ILE A 55 20.69 -6.82 -1.62
C ILE A 55 20.66 -5.56 -0.74
N GLY A 56 21.24 -5.68 0.45
CA GLY A 56 21.23 -4.60 1.44
C GLY A 56 19.85 -4.35 2.04
N ASP A 57 19.69 -3.18 2.63
CA ASP A 57 18.42 -2.75 3.22
C ASP A 57 17.51 -2.09 2.18
N ILE A 58 16.22 -2.15 2.44
CA ILE A 58 15.25 -1.28 1.81
C ILE A 58 15.32 0.05 2.58
N THR A 59 15.63 1.14 1.90
CA THR A 59 15.78 2.45 2.53
C THR A 59 14.78 3.45 1.99
N GLY A 60 14.48 4.47 2.79
CA GLY A 60 13.79 5.65 2.34
C GLY A 60 14.64 6.46 1.35
N ILE A 61 13.99 7.41 0.70
CA ILE A 61 14.62 8.40 -0.16
C ILE A 61 14.15 9.77 0.31
N ASP A 62 15.10 10.71 0.40
CA ASP A 62 14.75 12.08 0.75
C ASP A 62 13.69 12.62 -0.22
N ASN A 63 12.55 12.98 0.33
CA ASN A 63 11.40 13.36 -0.46
C ASN A 63 11.18 14.88 -0.44
N PRO A 64 11.45 15.59 -1.53
CA PRO A 64 11.23 17.05 -1.61
C PRO A 64 9.77 17.45 -1.35
N ALA A 65 8.81 16.60 -1.71
CA ALA A 65 7.39 16.88 -1.48
C ALA A 65 7.01 16.93 0.00
N ALA A 66 7.70 16.16 0.84
CA ALA A 66 7.49 16.18 2.30
C ALA A 66 7.99 17.49 2.95
N ILE A 67 8.82 18.25 2.25
CA ILE A 67 9.42 19.51 2.71
C ILE A 67 8.69 20.74 2.08
N GLY A 68 7.60 20.53 1.34
CA GLY A 68 6.88 21.60 0.64
C GLY A 68 7.53 22.05 -0.68
N GLY A 69 8.44 21.26 -1.21
CA GLY A 69 9.08 21.49 -2.52
C GLY A 69 8.26 20.93 -3.69
N GLU A 70 8.56 21.40 -4.92
CA GLU A 70 7.97 20.86 -6.14
C GLU A 70 8.35 19.38 -6.32
N THR A 71 7.35 18.53 -6.57
CA THR A 71 7.47 17.08 -6.70
C THR A 71 7.95 16.61 -8.06
N LYS A 72 8.95 17.26 -8.63
CA LYS A 72 9.61 16.64 -9.78
C LYS A 72 10.33 15.41 -9.26
N SER A 73 9.84 14.23 -9.65
CA SER A 73 10.58 13.00 -9.36
C SER A 73 12.01 13.18 -9.86
N PRO A 74 13.03 13.04 -9.01
CA PRO A 74 14.44 13.21 -9.44
C PRO A 74 14.85 12.21 -10.53
N PHE A 75 13.97 11.31 -10.93
CA PHE A 75 14.21 10.19 -11.82
C PHE A 75 13.74 10.39 -13.27
N ILE A 76 13.17 11.57 -13.62
CA ILE A 76 12.64 11.84 -14.97
C ILE A 76 13.75 12.06 -16.03
N GLU A 77 15.00 12.26 -15.64
CA GLU A 77 16.04 12.68 -16.59
C GLU A 77 16.72 11.58 -17.42
N THR A 78 16.48 10.31 -17.14
CA THR A 78 17.03 9.22 -17.96
C THR A 78 15.96 8.55 -18.81
N LYS A 79 15.89 8.97 -20.07
CA LYS A 79 14.90 8.57 -21.10
C LYS A 79 14.82 7.07 -21.47
N SER A 80 15.45 6.15 -20.75
CA SER A 80 15.58 4.79 -21.25
C SER A 80 15.03 3.66 -20.35
N ILE A 81 14.86 3.86 -19.04
CA ILE A 81 14.33 2.80 -18.15
C ILE A 81 13.51 3.44 -17.05
N ILE A 82 12.22 3.11 -16.98
CA ILE A 82 11.39 3.47 -15.84
C ILE A 82 11.91 2.69 -14.64
N GLN A 83 12.33 3.40 -13.61
CA GLN A 83 12.82 2.82 -12.36
C GLN A 83 11.88 3.10 -11.18
N CYS A 84 10.93 4.04 -11.34
CA CYS A 84 9.92 4.37 -10.34
C CYS A 84 8.65 3.59 -10.62
N PHE A 85 8.12 2.95 -9.60
CA PHE A 85 6.95 2.08 -9.67
C PHE A 85 5.97 2.41 -8.56
N GLY A 86 4.69 2.11 -8.78
CA GLY A 86 3.65 2.31 -7.81
C GLY A 86 3.05 3.71 -7.84
N SER A 87 2.37 4.05 -6.77
CA SER A 87 1.63 5.30 -6.62
C SER A 87 1.70 5.79 -5.19
N GLY A 88 1.93 7.08 -5.01
CA GLY A 88 2.03 7.73 -3.71
C GLY A 88 2.91 8.96 -3.75
N ARG A 89 2.98 9.68 -2.63
CA ARG A 89 3.67 10.96 -2.59
C ARG A 89 4.68 11.08 -1.45
N TYR A 90 4.39 10.48 -0.31
CA TYR A 90 5.15 10.76 0.91
C TYR A 90 6.08 9.64 1.33
N VAL A 91 5.77 8.39 1.01
CA VAL A 91 6.64 7.26 1.30
C VAL A 91 7.31 6.83 0.01
N ARG A 92 8.60 7.16 -0.10
CA ARG A 92 9.45 6.80 -1.23
C ARG A 92 10.56 5.89 -0.76
N LEU A 93 10.63 4.72 -1.37
CA LEU A 93 11.60 3.70 -0.98
C LEU A 93 12.45 3.29 -2.17
N GLN A 94 13.66 2.83 -1.87
CA GLN A 94 14.51 2.11 -2.82
C GLN A 94 14.86 0.74 -2.29
N CYS A 95 14.91 -0.23 -3.18
CA CYS A 95 15.46 -1.55 -2.89
C CYS A 95 16.22 -2.11 -4.08
N THR A 96 17.26 -2.89 -3.83
CA THR A 96 18.01 -3.56 -4.86
C THR A 96 17.72 -5.05 -4.84
N LEU A 97 17.21 -5.57 -5.95
CA LEU A 97 16.88 -6.96 -6.14
C LEU A 97 17.93 -7.64 -7.03
N LEU A 98 18.32 -8.85 -6.68
CA LEU A 98 19.23 -9.71 -7.43
C LEU A 98 18.46 -10.93 -7.97
N ASN A 99 18.53 -11.16 -9.26
CA ASN A 99 18.10 -12.41 -9.87
C ASN A 99 19.31 -13.32 -10.03
N THR A 100 19.35 -14.42 -9.28
CA THR A 100 20.42 -15.44 -9.35
C THR A 100 20.10 -16.56 -10.35
N SER A 101 18.95 -16.53 -10.99
CA SER A 101 18.57 -17.54 -11.98
C SER A 101 19.14 -17.24 -13.36
N ASN A 102 19.20 -18.26 -14.23
CA ASN A 102 19.72 -18.16 -15.60
C ASN A 102 18.69 -17.63 -16.62
N TYR A 103 17.53 -17.17 -16.17
CA TYR A 103 16.44 -16.64 -17.01
C TYR A 103 15.82 -15.39 -16.39
N PRO A 104 15.15 -14.54 -17.20
CA PRO A 104 14.47 -13.35 -16.66
C PRO A 104 13.40 -13.73 -15.63
N ARG A 105 13.29 -12.94 -14.58
CA ARG A 105 12.27 -13.10 -13.53
C ARG A 105 11.49 -11.81 -13.36
N THR A 106 10.19 -11.94 -13.19
CA THR A 106 9.32 -10.82 -12.79
C THR A 106 8.99 -10.93 -11.31
N VAL A 107 9.23 -9.87 -10.59
CA VAL A 107 8.81 -9.71 -9.19
C VAL A 107 7.56 -8.87 -9.16
N PHE A 108 6.49 -9.39 -8.56
CA PHE A 108 5.24 -8.68 -8.36
C PHE A 108 5.15 -8.17 -6.94
N PHE A 109 4.79 -6.91 -6.79
CA PHE A 109 4.42 -6.30 -5.52
C PHE A 109 2.90 -6.10 -5.55
N PRO A 110 2.14 -6.96 -4.84
CA PRO A 110 0.69 -6.99 -4.97
C PRO A 110 0.03 -5.76 -4.35
N LYS A 111 -1.16 -5.45 -4.84
CA LYS A 111 -2.09 -4.51 -4.24
C LYS A 111 -2.32 -4.84 -2.77
N GLY A 112 -2.27 -3.82 -1.92
CA GLY A 112 -2.43 -3.96 -0.47
C GLY A 112 -1.17 -4.34 0.28
N LEU A 113 -0.01 -4.47 -0.39
CA LEU A 113 1.26 -4.77 0.25
C LEU A 113 1.68 -3.66 1.20
N LEU A 114 2.05 -4.03 2.42
CA LEU A 114 2.50 -3.13 3.48
C LEU A 114 4.01 -3.11 3.59
N TRP A 115 4.56 -1.90 3.68
CA TRP A 115 5.98 -1.61 3.86
C TRP A 115 6.15 -0.94 5.22
N GLN A 116 6.75 -1.66 6.16
CA GLN A 116 6.89 -1.19 7.54
C GLN A 116 8.27 -0.60 7.78
N CYS A 117 8.32 0.63 8.31
CA CYS A 117 9.53 1.16 8.92
C CYS A 117 9.95 0.27 10.09
N ARG A 118 11.22 -0.14 10.13
CA ARG A 118 11.73 -1.09 11.13
C ARG A 118 11.74 -0.52 12.55
N TYR A 119 11.97 0.78 12.68
CA TYR A 119 12.10 1.44 13.96
C TYR A 119 10.85 2.23 14.38
N GLY A 120 9.88 2.39 13.47
CA GLY A 120 8.61 3.07 13.73
C GLY A 120 8.74 4.59 13.85
N ASP A 121 9.86 5.16 13.46
CA ASP A 121 10.19 6.59 13.53
C ASP A 121 9.80 7.36 12.27
N THR A 122 9.49 6.65 11.20
CA THR A 122 8.98 7.20 9.95
C THR A 122 7.73 6.48 9.46
N GLN A 123 7.03 7.09 8.52
CA GLN A 123 5.76 6.61 7.96
C GLN A 123 5.85 5.20 7.40
N HIS A 124 4.81 4.41 7.61
CA HIS A 124 4.63 3.13 6.91
C HIS A 124 4.01 3.36 5.53
N GLY A 125 4.32 2.46 4.59
CA GLY A 125 3.87 2.54 3.20
C GLY A 125 2.81 1.51 2.84
N LEU A 126 1.85 1.92 1.99
CA LEU A 126 0.85 1.06 1.36
C LEU A 126 1.05 1.05 -0.16
N GLN A 127 1.18 -0.12 -0.74
CA GLN A 127 1.08 -0.36 -2.18
C GLN A 127 -0.41 -0.39 -2.58
N ALA A 128 -0.91 0.66 -3.20
CA ALA A 128 -2.35 0.75 -3.51
C ALA A 128 -2.77 -0.09 -4.72
N GLN A 129 -1.86 -0.36 -5.64
CA GLN A 129 -2.11 -1.19 -6.82
C GLN A 129 -0.91 -2.08 -7.11
N THR A 130 -1.14 -3.24 -7.72
CA THR A 130 -0.04 -4.14 -8.11
C THR A 130 0.93 -3.45 -9.07
N THR A 131 2.22 -3.62 -8.80
CA THR A 131 3.30 -3.25 -9.70
C THR A 131 4.28 -4.40 -9.86
N TRP A 132 5.14 -4.33 -10.89
CA TRP A 132 6.08 -5.41 -11.16
C TRP A 132 7.41 -4.88 -11.72
N ALA A 133 8.48 -5.58 -11.42
CA ALA A 133 9.80 -5.32 -11.96
C ALA A 133 10.38 -6.57 -12.62
N CYS A 134 10.81 -6.44 -13.87
CA CYS A 134 11.51 -7.50 -14.56
C CYS A 134 13.02 -7.39 -14.31
N LEU A 135 13.64 -8.51 -13.92
CA LEU A 135 15.09 -8.63 -13.70
C LEU A 135 15.69 -9.59 -14.71
N GLN A 136 16.77 -9.16 -15.36
CA GLN A 136 17.53 -10.00 -16.27
C GLN A 136 18.25 -11.14 -15.52
N PRO A 137 18.66 -12.22 -16.21
CA PRO A 137 19.40 -13.32 -15.60
C PRO A 137 20.69 -12.83 -14.95
N ASN A 138 21.03 -13.39 -13.79
CA ASN A 138 22.28 -13.12 -13.08
C ASN A 138 22.60 -11.63 -12.92
N SER A 139 21.58 -10.81 -12.71
CA SER A 139 21.72 -9.36 -12.62
C SER A 139 21.01 -8.77 -11.41
N SER A 140 21.47 -7.63 -10.96
CA SER A 140 20.78 -6.82 -9.95
C SER A 140 20.12 -5.60 -10.59
N ARG A 141 19.02 -5.16 -9.96
CA ARG A 141 18.30 -3.94 -10.33
C ARG A 141 17.85 -3.19 -9.09
N THR A 142 18.21 -1.93 -9.01
CA THR A 142 17.60 -1.03 -8.03
C THR A 142 16.26 -0.52 -8.58
N ILE A 143 15.24 -0.61 -7.76
CA ILE A 143 13.89 -0.11 -8.05
C ILE A 143 13.51 0.94 -7.00
N TYR A 144 12.70 1.88 -7.42
CA TYR A 144 12.16 2.96 -6.60
C TYR A 144 10.65 2.77 -6.51
N LEU A 145 10.10 2.93 -5.32
CA LEU A 145 8.68 2.69 -5.03
C LEU A 145 8.06 3.94 -4.45
N ASP A 146 7.00 4.40 -5.09
CA ASP A 146 6.10 5.41 -4.55
C ASP A 146 4.93 4.72 -3.85
N LEU A 147 4.67 5.07 -2.59
CA LEU A 147 3.69 4.42 -1.73
C LEU A 147 2.85 5.46 -1.01
N TYR A 148 1.63 5.08 -0.62
CA TYR A 148 0.77 5.90 0.22
C TYR A 148 1.19 5.79 1.68
N CYS A 149 1.25 6.94 2.34
CA CYS A 149 1.50 7.04 3.76
C CYS A 149 0.33 6.54 4.59
N LEU A 150 0.60 5.71 5.58
CA LEU A 150 -0.41 5.17 6.49
C LEU A 150 -0.53 5.94 7.82
N ASN A 151 0.35 6.92 8.10
CA ASN A 151 0.47 7.57 9.40
C ASN A 151 0.79 9.05 9.21
N ALA A 152 -0.23 9.92 9.12
CA ALA A 152 -0.06 11.35 8.82
C ALA A 152 0.79 12.12 9.85
N GLY A 153 0.79 11.69 11.11
CA GLY A 153 1.48 12.37 12.21
C GLY A 153 2.97 12.03 12.36
N ILE A 154 3.52 11.16 11.50
CA ILE A 154 4.90 10.69 11.58
C ILE A 154 5.72 11.24 10.40
N PRO A 155 7.02 11.56 10.56
CA PRO A 155 7.86 12.08 9.47
C PRO A 155 7.91 11.14 8.26
N ALA A 156 8.02 11.72 7.06
CA ALA A 156 8.31 10.97 5.85
C ALA A 156 9.68 10.28 5.93
N PRO A 157 9.88 9.16 5.23
CA PRO A 157 11.17 8.49 5.20
C PRO A 157 12.26 9.35 4.57
N ASP A 158 13.46 9.16 5.08
CA ASP A 158 14.72 9.66 4.54
C ASP A 158 15.67 8.51 4.20
N HIS A 159 16.87 8.82 3.76
CA HIS A 159 17.90 7.84 3.41
C HIS A 159 18.39 6.97 4.59
N ASN A 160 18.14 7.38 5.85
CA ASN A 160 18.50 6.60 7.06
C ASN A 160 17.36 5.66 7.48
N SER A 161 16.16 5.90 7.00
CA SER A 161 14.99 5.09 7.33
C SER A 161 15.09 3.72 6.67
N THR A 162 14.91 2.63 7.44
CA THR A 162 14.97 1.26 6.93
C THR A 162 13.62 0.57 7.02
N TYR A 163 13.35 -0.27 6.02
CA TYR A 163 12.03 -0.89 5.83
C TYR A 163 12.11 -2.41 5.72
N LYS A 164 10.99 -3.05 5.99
CA LYS A 164 10.73 -4.44 5.64
C LYS A 164 9.41 -4.57 4.89
N ILE A 165 9.33 -5.54 4.00
CA ILE A 165 8.09 -5.93 3.36
C ILE A 165 7.35 -6.84 4.35
N LEU A 166 6.10 -6.51 4.68
CA LEU A 166 5.32 -7.34 5.60
C LEU A 166 4.50 -8.39 4.87
N GLY A 167 3.53 -7.95 4.13
CA GLY A 167 2.52 -8.77 3.49
C GLY A 167 1.33 -7.93 3.09
N VAL A 168 0.34 -8.56 2.50
CA VAL A 168 -0.89 -7.90 2.07
C VAL A 168 -1.77 -7.61 3.28
N THR A 169 -2.25 -6.36 3.39
CA THR A 169 -3.11 -5.95 4.51
C THR A 169 -4.33 -6.84 4.69
N SER A 170 -4.65 -7.16 5.95
CA SER A 170 -5.90 -7.84 6.30
C SER A 170 -7.06 -6.88 6.62
N SER A 171 -6.82 -5.56 6.60
CA SER A 171 -7.81 -4.53 6.95
C SER A 171 -8.98 -4.49 5.97
N PRO A 172 -10.22 -4.81 6.39
CA PRO A 172 -11.41 -4.67 5.54
C PRO A 172 -11.66 -3.22 5.12
N THR A 173 -11.35 -2.26 6.00
CA THR A 173 -11.49 -0.83 5.71
C THR A 173 -10.58 -0.41 4.57
N MET A 174 -9.30 -0.83 4.59
CA MET A 174 -8.37 -0.55 3.50
C MET A 174 -8.80 -1.27 2.21
N TRP A 175 -9.31 -2.48 2.30
CA TRP A 175 -9.82 -3.21 1.14
C TRP A 175 -11.01 -2.54 0.47
N THR A 176 -11.82 -1.77 1.21
CA THR A 176 -12.88 -0.95 0.58
C THR A 176 -12.28 0.05 -0.41
N LEU A 177 -11.22 0.76 -0.05
CA LEU A 177 -10.50 1.67 -0.95
C LEU A 177 -9.80 0.92 -2.09
N LEU A 178 -9.05 -0.12 -1.76
CA LEU A 178 -8.29 -0.90 -2.74
C LEU A 178 -9.17 -1.52 -3.82
N ASN A 179 -10.39 -1.94 -3.46
CA ASN A 179 -11.36 -2.48 -4.42
C ASN A 179 -11.96 -1.39 -5.32
N LEU A 180 -12.21 -0.18 -4.79
CA LEU A 180 -12.64 0.96 -5.59
C LEU A 180 -11.57 1.40 -6.60
N ILE A 181 -10.31 1.41 -6.19
CA ILE A 181 -9.18 1.70 -7.08
C ILE A 181 -9.14 0.66 -8.22
N GLY A 182 -9.35 -0.63 -7.91
CA GLY A 182 -9.38 -1.68 -8.94
C GLY A 182 -8.13 -1.70 -9.81
N TRP A 183 -8.34 -1.56 -11.12
CA TRP A 183 -7.30 -1.48 -12.15
C TRP A 183 -7.20 -0.07 -12.77
N ARG A 184 -7.54 0.96 -12.02
CA ARG A 184 -7.44 2.34 -12.50
C ARG A 184 -5.98 2.75 -12.67
N MET A 185 -5.74 3.64 -13.62
CA MET A 185 -4.38 4.11 -13.97
C MET A 185 -3.87 5.09 -12.93
N ILE A 186 -3.36 4.56 -11.80
CA ILE A 186 -2.81 5.37 -10.72
C ILE A 186 -1.29 5.28 -10.56
N ASN A 187 -0.69 4.20 -11.05
CA ASN A 187 0.76 3.97 -10.90
C ASN A 187 1.57 4.84 -11.85
N TYR A 188 2.72 5.30 -11.37
CA TYR A 188 3.66 6.15 -12.13
C TYR A 188 4.07 5.51 -13.46
N GLU A 189 4.47 4.23 -13.44
CA GLU A 189 4.90 3.50 -14.62
C GLU A 189 3.78 3.32 -15.65
N MET A 190 2.53 3.35 -15.24
CA MET A 190 1.38 3.30 -16.15
C MET A 190 1.19 4.65 -16.82
N ILE A 191 1.14 5.74 -16.06
CA ILE A 191 0.86 7.09 -16.58
C ILE A 191 1.98 7.58 -17.48
N TYR A 192 3.24 7.45 -17.06
CA TYR A 192 4.39 7.99 -17.80
C TYR A 192 5.09 6.98 -18.70
N GLY A 193 4.90 5.67 -18.47
CA GLY A 193 5.58 4.62 -19.20
C GLY A 193 4.76 4.03 -20.32
N ILE A 194 3.64 3.42 -19.98
CA ILE A 194 2.86 2.61 -20.93
C ILE A 194 1.95 3.50 -21.80
N TYR A 195 1.38 4.56 -21.21
CA TYR A 195 0.31 5.34 -21.81
C TYR A 195 0.70 6.75 -22.25
N SER A 196 1.94 7.17 -21.95
CA SER A 196 2.42 8.48 -22.36
C SER A 196 2.28 8.67 -23.88
N GLY A 197 1.42 9.62 -24.27
CA GLY A 197 1.19 9.99 -25.67
C GLY A 197 0.17 9.11 -26.45
N ARG A 198 -0.54 8.19 -25.81
CA ARG A 198 -1.63 7.45 -26.46
C ARG A 198 -2.91 8.30 -26.55
N LYS A 199 -3.58 8.27 -27.72
CA LYS A 199 -4.88 8.90 -27.91
C LYS A 199 -5.93 8.29 -26.97
N GLY A 200 -6.76 9.14 -26.36
CA GLY A 200 -7.84 8.72 -25.45
C GLY A 200 -7.50 8.89 -23.97
N TYR A 201 -6.26 9.25 -23.64
CA TYR A 201 -5.81 9.48 -22.26
C TYR A 201 -5.45 10.96 -21.98
N GLU A 202 -5.92 11.88 -22.83
CA GLU A 202 -5.63 13.32 -22.74
C GLU A 202 -6.34 14.01 -21.56
N SER A 203 -7.36 13.34 -20.98
CA SER A 203 -8.17 13.85 -19.87
C SER A 203 -7.89 13.16 -18.53
N ILE A 204 -6.80 12.39 -18.41
CA ILE A 204 -6.42 11.78 -17.14
C ILE A 204 -6.00 12.89 -16.19
N PRO A 205 -6.47 12.87 -14.92
CA PRO A 205 -5.91 13.75 -13.89
C PRO A 205 -4.39 13.58 -13.79
N SER A 206 -3.67 14.64 -13.45
CA SER A 206 -2.22 14.53 -13.30
C SER A 206 -1.85 13.49 -12.22
N TYR A 207 -0.66 12.91 -12.33
CA TYR A 207 -0.16 11.97 -11.31
C TYR A 207 -0.16 12.62 -9.92
N GLU A 208 0.18 13.90 -9.85
CA GLU A 208 0.17 14.69 -8.61
C GLU A 208 -1.25 14.80 -8.03
N GLU A 209 -2.23 15.12 -8.87
CA GLU A 209 -3.63 15.21 -8.45
C GLU A 209 -4.17 13.86 -7.97
N ILE A 210 -3.90 12.79 -8.71
CA ILE A 210 -4.29 11.43 -8.33
C ILE A 210 -3.69 11.06 -6.97
N THR A 211 -2.38 11.25 -6.82
CA THR A 211 -1.67 10.83 -5.60
C THR A 211 -2.07 11.68 -4.39
N GLU A 212 -2.33 12.99 -4.57
CA GLU A 212 -2.78 13.88 -3.51
C GLU A 212 -4.18 13.51 -3.02
N ARG A 213 -5.14 13.31 -3.94
CA ARG A 213 -6.51 12.93 -3.59
C ARG A 213 -6.57 11.55 -2.93
N LEU A 214 -5.90 10.55 -3.49
CA LEU A 214 -5.85 9.21 -2.89
C LEU A 214 -5.14 9.21 -1.54
N GLN A 215 -4.08 10.00 -1.35
CA GLN A 215 -3.42 10.14 -0.05
C GLN A 215 -4.36 10.76 1.00
N ALA A 216 -5.14 11.77 0.62
CA ALA A 216 -6.14 12.35 1.51
C ALA A 216 -7.18 11.31 1.96
N ILE A 217 -7.66 10.46 1.03
CA ILE A 217 -8.58 9.36 1.34
C ILE A 217 -7.92 8.34 2.28
N VAL A 218 -6.67 7.97 2.03
CA VAL A 218 -5.93 7.05 2.93
C VAL A 218 -5.86 7.65 4.34
N HIS A 219 -5.47 8.92 4.51
CA HIS A 219 -5.41 9.57 5.82
C HIS A 219 -6.79 9.71 6.47
N ASN A 220 -7.85 9.92 5.69
CA ASN A 220 -9.21 9.90 6.21
C ASN A 220 -9.56 8.55 6.84
N LEU A 221 -9.18 7.47 6.17
CA LEU A 221 -9.42 6.11 6.67
C LEU A 221 -8.51 5.73 7.84
N THR A 222 -7.25 6.15 7.84
CA THR A 222 -6.27 5.71 8.85
C THR A 222 -6.23 6.63 10.08
N ASP A 223 -6.31 7.94 9.88
CA ASP A 223 -6.05 8.94 10.93
C ASP A 223 -7.30 9.68 11.38
N ASN A 224 -8.16 10.09 10.43
CA ASN A 224 -9.24 11.04 10.70
C ASN A 224 -10.58 10.39 11.05
N GLY A 225 -10.73 9.08 10.90
CA GLY A 225 -11.98 8.38 11.16
C GLY A 225 -13.09 8.69 10.17
N VAL A 226 -12.74 9.12 8.95
CA VAL A 226 -13.69 9.53 7.92
C VAL A 226 -13.78 8.45 6.84
N ALA A 227 -14.99 7.97 6.57
CA ALA A 227 -15.25 7.01 5.51
C ALA A 227 -15.13 7.66 4.11
N ILE A 228 -14.95 6.82 3.09
CA ILE A 228 -14.91 7.26 1.69
C ILE A 228 -16.24 7.91 1.31
N SER A 229 -16.18 9.16 0.89
CA SER A 229 -17.36 9.94 0.47
C SER A 229 -17.80 9.58 -0.96
N GLU A 230 -19.01 9.99 -1.34
CA GLU A 230 -19.47 9.84 -2.73
C GLU A 230 -18.63 10.68 -3.70
N GLU A 231 -18.09 11.84 -3.25
CA GLU A 231 -17.18 12.66 -4.04
C GLU A 231 -15.86 11.93 -4.28
N ASP A 232 -15.31 11.24 -3.26
CA ASP A 232 -14.10 10.44 -3.40
C ASP A 232 -14.31 9.27 -4.36
N LYS A 233 -15.47 8.60 -4.27
CA LYS A 233 -15.83 7.52 -5.22
C LYS A 233 -15.90 8.05 -6.64
N ALA A 234 -16.61 9.17 -6.85
CA ALA A 234 -16.74 9.79 -8.17
C ALA A 234 -15.38 10.20 -8.76
N PHE A 235 -14.47 10.71 -7.92
CA PHE A 235 -13.10 11.01 -8.34
C PHE A 235 -12.36 9.74 -8.77
N ILE A 236 -12.37 8.69 -7.95
CA ILE A 236 -11.72 7.41 -8.28
C ILE A 236 -12.30 6.85 -9.58
N GLU A 237 -13.61 6.90 -9.74
CA GLU A 237 -14.31 6.43 -10.95
C GLU A 237 -13.98 7.24 -12.20
N SER A 238 -13.57 8.49 -12.05
CA SER A 238 -13.14 9.34 -13.17
C SER A 238 -11.75 8.97 -13.71
N ILE A 239 -10.94 8.25 -12.94
CA ILE A 239 -9.62 7.76 -13.38
C ILE A 239 -9.84 6.59 -14.35
N PRO A 240 -9.26 6.61 -15.56
CA PRO A 240 -9.41 5.53 -16.53
C PRO A 240 -8.99 4.17 -15.97
N GLU A 241 -9.67 3.11 -16.35
CA GLU A 241 -9.28 1.73 -16.10
C GLU A 241 -8.36 1.20 -17.19
N LEU A 242 -7.45 0.32 -16.80
CA LEU A 242 -6.68 -0.49 -17.73
C LEU A 242 -7.60 -1.47 -18.44
N ALA A 243 -7.51 -1.55 -19.76
CA ALA A 243 -8.20 -2.58 -20.50
C ALA A 243 -7.67 -3.98 -20.11
N PRO A 244 -8.52 -5.02 -20.05
CA PRO A 244 -8.09 -6.36 -19.69
C PRO A 244 -6.93 -6.92 -20.52
N GLU A 245 -6.82 -6.53 -21.77
CA GLU A 245 -5.72 -6.88 -22.67
C GLU A 245 -4.40 -6.15 -22.38
N GLU A 246 -4.40 -5.21 -21.46
CA GLU A 246 -3.25 -4.39 -21.09
C GLU A 246 -2.66 -4.78 -19.72
N ILE A 247 -3.28 -5.76 -19.04
CA ILE A 247 -2.85 -6.35 -17.79
C ILE A 247 -2.05 -7.62 -18.06
#